data_dc129c46ca4144d44f427b44f8745f4a
#
_entry.id   dc129c46ca4144d44f427b44f8745f4a
#
_cell.length_a   1.000
_cell.length_b   1.000
_cell.length_c   1.000
_cell.angle_alpha   90.00
_cell.angle_beta   90.00
_cell.angle_gamma   90.00
#
_symmetry.space_group_name_H-M   'P 1'
#
loop_
_entity.id
_entity.type
_entity.pdbx_description
1 polymer ?
#
loop_
_entity_poly.entity_id
_entity_poly.type
_entity_poly.pdbx_seq_one_letter_code
_entity_poly.pdbx_strand_id
1 'polypeptide(L)'
;MAFYDLSKQERAELVSEIGKRIFDDLQTSRFNALHSYFADDDTYIRKSAYLSVGRIYTTHSTLQIKIIETLKTLSAEDNFKIRQTVINAAGEIGKHEFENVQEFFDKGLFDIHHSPRNAVIGSIKKMGEVNPLPVLAWAKKYLHHPDKEIRREICHGIELRGRKHPADILPLLRELQFDKTRRVRSTLVHVIGQVAYKKGCIETVVSHLKDWENKELVTEALKEIIDVHRRYRDFAAMSQKQAEKYLLENIPEGL
;
A
#
# COMPACT_ATOMS: atom_id res chain seq x y z
N MET A 1 7.21 17.93 22.26
CA MET A 1 5.99 18.61 21.76
C MET A 1 5.55 17.81 20.55
N ALA A 2 4.35 17.27 20.56
CA ALA A 2 3.86 16.49 19.43
C ALA A 2 3.41 17.41 18.28
N PHE A 3 3.45 16.91 17.04
CA PHE A 3 3.09 17.69 15.85
C PHE A 3 1.68 18.31 15.93
N TYR A 4 0.73 17.62 16.54
CA TYR A 4 -0.64 18.11 16.68
C TYR A 4 -0.87 19.02 17.89
N ASP A 5 0.12 19.20 18.76
CA ASP A 5 0.07 20.26 19.80
C ASP A 5 0.25 21.66 19.21
N LEU A 6 0.78 21.73 17.99
CA LEU A 6 0.99 22.96 17.24
C LEU A 6 -0.29 23.45 16.57
N SER A 7 -0.43 24.75 16.42
CA SER A 7 -1.47 25.37 15.58
C SER A 7 -1.30 25.00 14.10
N LYS A 8 -2.32 25.25 13.29
CA LYS A 8 -2.27 24.98 11.85
C LYS A 8 -1.12 25.73 11.16
N GLN A 9 -0.87 26.97 11.58
CA GLN A 9 0.21 27.80 11.03
C GLN A 9 1.58 27.26 11.42
N GLU A 10 1.81 26.99 12.69
CA GLU A 10 3.07 26.43 13.18
C GLU A 10 3.39 25.08 12.53
N ARG A 11 2.39 24.22 12.30
CA ARG A 11 2.58 22.97 11.55
C ARG A 11 3.03 23.22 10.10
N ALA A 12 2.47 24.22 9.44
CA ALA A 12 2.88 24.56 8.07
C ALA A 12 4.31 25.09 8.02
N GLU A 13 4.69 25.92 8.99
CA GLU A 13 6.06 26.45 9.14
C GLU A 13 7.05 25.31 9.42
N LEU A 14 6.72 24.41 10.36
CA LEU A 14 7.55 23.23 10.65
C LEU A 14 7.73 22.31 9.43
N VAL A 15 6.67 22.04 8.67
CA VAL A 15 6.76 21.24 7.43
C VAL A 15 7.66 21.91 6.40
N SER A 16 7.58 23.23 6.26
CA SER A 16 8.45 24.02 5.39
C SER A 16 9.91 23.94 5.83
N GLU A 17 10.16 24.10 7.14
CA GLU A 17 11.49 24.00 7.73
C GLU A 17 12.10 22.59 7.52
N ILE A 18 11.36 21.52 7.79
CA ILE A 18 11.79 20.14 7.54
C ILE A 18 12.22 19.98 6.08
N GLY A 19 11.40 20.45 5.14
CA GLY A 19 11.72 20.37 3.71
C GLY A 19 13.01 21.10 3.34
N LYS A 20 13.19 22.32 3.86
CA LYS A 20 14.40 23.13 3.64
C LYS A 20 15.65 22.46 4.19
N ARG A 21 15.61 22.00 5.45
CA ARG A 21 16.77 21.34 6.08
C ARG A 21 17.16 20.04 5.39
N ILE A 22 16.19 19.25 4.94
CA ILE A 22 16.46 18.03 4.15
C ILE A 22 17.09 18.39 2.80
N PHE A 23 16.61 19.44 2.14
CA PHE A 23 17.19 19.92 0.89
C PHE A 23 18.64 20.37 1.08
N ASP A 24 18.92 21.17 2.12
CA ASP A 24 20.27 21.65 2.47
C ASP A 24 21.20 20.47 2.78
N ASP A 25 20.75 19.46 3.54
CA ASP A 25 21.50 18.23 3.79
C ASP A 25 21.86 17.50 2.50
N LEU A 26 20.89 17.33 1.60
CA LEU A 26 21.10 16.66 0.32
C LEU A 26 22.05 17.44 -0.58
N GLN A 27 22.03 18.77 -0.60
CA GLN A 27 22.98 19.59 -1.35
C GLN A 27 24.40 19.49 -0.80
N THR A 28 24.55 19.57 0.52
CA THR A 28 25.86 19.68 1.17
C THR A 28 26.50 18.35 1.57
N SER A 29 25.85 17.21 1.28
CA SER A 29 26.27 15.86 1.72
C SER A 29 26.35 15.74 3.27
N ARG A 30 25.58 16.51 3.96
CA ARG A 30 25.32 16.37 5.39
C ARG A 30 24.00 15.62 5.55
N PHE A 31 23.87 14.78 6.57
CA PHE A 31 22.67 13.96 6.73
C PHE A 31 22.08 14.06 8.15
N ASN A 32 22.50 15.05 8.93
CA ASN A 32 22.12 15.17 10.33
C ASN A 32 20.62 15.46 10.51
N ALA A 33 20.08 16.42 9.76
CA ALA A 33 18.67 16.79 9.82
C ALA A 33 17.81 15.66 9.25
N LEU A 34 18.19 15.09 8.10
CA LEU A 34 17.49 13.98 7.47
C LEU A 34 17.43 12.77 8.40
N HIS A 35 18.56 12.36 8.99
CA HIS A 35 18.63 11.25 9.95
C HIS A 35 17.74 11.52 11.17
N SER A 36 17.82 12.74 11.76
CA SER A 36 17.02 13.12 12.92
C SER A 36 15.51 13.03 12.62
N TYR A 37 15.06 13.60 11.51
CA TYR A 37 13.64 13.57 11.13
C TYR A 37 13.15 12.16 10.76
N PHE A 38 14.01 11.30 10.20
CA PHE A 38 13.65 9.92 9.89
C PHE A 38 13.55 9.05 11.15
N ALA A 39 14.27 9.39 12.21
CA ALA A 39 14.27 8.71 13.50
C ALA A 39 13.21 9.24 14.48
N ASP A 40 12.56 10.36 14.19
CA ASP A 40 11.67 11.06 15.10
C ASP A 40 10.58 10.14 15.67
N ASP A 41 10.18 10.36 16.92
CA ASP A 41 9.12 9.61 17.56
C ASP A 41 7.76 9.94 16.97
N ASP A 42 7.55 11.20 16.56
CA ASP A 42 6.30 11.64 15.95
C ASP A 42 6.19 11.18 14.49
N THR A 43 5.16 10.37 14.22
CA THR A 43 4.88 9.84 12.88
C THR A 43 4.58 10.92 11.85
N TYR A 44 4.08 12.09 12.26
CA TYR A 44 3.77 13.19 11.35
C TYR A 44 5.02 14.00 10.98
N ILE A 45 6.01 14.08 11.86
CA ILE A 45 7.34 14.61 11.53
C ILE A 45 8.02 13.70 10.52
N ARG A 46 8.05 12.37 10.78
CA ARG A 46 8.57 11.40 9.79
C ARG A 46 7.82 11.47 8.45
N LYS A 47 6.48 11.65 8.51
CA LYS A 47 5.67 11.81 7.30
C LYS A 47 6.06 13.06 6.50
N SER A 48 6.25 14.19 7.17
CA SER A 48 6.69 15.43 6.52
C SER A 48 8.07 15.25 5.89
N ALA A 49 8.96 14.52 6.55
CA ALA A 49 10.30 14.24 6.05
C ALA A 49 10.27 13.38 4.78
N TYR A 50 9.59 12.23 4.78
CA TYR A 50 9.57 11.37 3.58
C TYR A 50 8.82 12.00 2.41
N LEU A 51 7.76 12.78 2.66
CA LEU A 51 7.08 13.55 1.62
C LEU A 51 8.00 14.62 1.01
N SER A 52 8.85 15.25 1.83
CA SER A 52 9.83 16.22 1.35
C SER A 52 10.89 15.57 0.47
N VAL A 53 11.39 14.39 0.85
CA VAL A 53 12.33 13.63 0.01
C VAL A 53 11.72 13.28 -1.35
N GLY A 54 10.49 12.77 -1.37
CA GLY A 54 9.78 12.48 -2.63
C GLY A 54 9.59 13.71 -3.51
N ARG A 55 9.26 14.86 -2.90
CA ARG A 55 9.12 16.14 -3.64
C ARG A 55 10.46 16.61 -4.19
N ILE A 56 11.53 16.59 -3.39
CA ILE A 56 12.86 17.00 -3.83
C ILE A 56 13.32 16.11 -4.99
N TYR A 57 13.09 14.79 -4.91
CA TYR A 57 13.43 13.86 -5.98
C TYR A 57 12.75 14.24 -7.31
N THR A 58 11.48 14.58 -7.30
CA THR A 58 10.74 14.94 -8.52
C THR A 58 11.06 16.33 -9.05
N THR A 59 11.49 17.26 -8.20
CA THR A 59 11.73 18.67 -8.58
C THR A 59 13.20 18.99 -8.85
N HIS A 60 14.15 18.13 -8.44
CA HIS A 60 15.59 18.37 -8.55
C HIS A 60 16.31 17.15 -9.12
N SER A 61 16.31 17.02 -10.44
CA SER A 61 16.90 15.86 -11.14
C SER A 61 18.38 15.63 -10.80
N THR A 62 19.15 16.69 -10.54
CA THR A 62 20.57 16.60 -10.15
C THR A 62 20.81 15.95 -8.79
N LEU A 63 19.76 15.85 -7.94
CA LEU A 63 19.84 15.23 -6.61
C LEU A 63 19.34 13.78 -6.60
N GLN A 64 18.74 13.28 -7.65
CA GLN A 64 18.08 11.96 -7.67
C GLN A 64 19.02 10.82 -7.27
N ILE A 65 20.19 10.74 -7.90
CA ILE A 65 21.19 9.71 -7.60
C ILE A 65 21.59 9.78 -6.13
N LYS A 66 21.89 10.98 -5.65
CA LYS A 66 22.29 11.20 -4.26
C LYS A 66 21.19 10.83 -3.25
N ILE A 67 19.95 11.12 -3.58
CA ILE A 67 18.80 10.72 -2.75
C ILE A 67 18.75 9.19 -2.64
N ILE A 68 18.86 8.46 -3.76
CA ILE A 68 18.82 7.00 -3.75
C ILE A 68 19.99 6.43 -2.92
N GLU A 69 21.22 6.94 -3.10
CA GLU A 69 22.38 6.52 -2.31
C GLU A 69 22.21 6.80 -0.82
N THR A 70 21.66 7.97 -0.47
CA THR A 70 21.35 8.32 0.91
C THR A 70 20.31 7.37 1.51
N LEU A 71 19.23 7.09 0.79
CA LEU A 71 18.22 6.14 1.24
C LEU A 71 18.79 4.73 1.39
N LYS A 72 19.72 4.30 0.52
CA LYS A 72 20.42 3.01 0.66
C LYS A 72 21.21 2.94 1.97
N THR A 73 21.97 3.98 2.29
CA THR A 73 22.71 4.08 3.54
C THR A 73 21.78 4.00 4.75
N LEU A 74 20.72 4.80 4.77
CA LEU A 74 19.74 4.82 5.85
C LEU A 74 18.94 3.51 5.97
N SER A 75 18.79 2.76 4.88
CA SER A 75 18.09 1.46 4.92
C SER A 75 18.84 0.39 5.70
N ALA A 76 20.13 0.58 5.95
CA ALA A 76 20.99 -0.34 6.72
C ALA A 76 21.07 0.02 8.23
N GLU A 77 20.41 1.10 8.66
CA GLU A 77 20.42 1.53 10.06
C GLU A 77 19.69 0.54 10.99
N ASP A 78 20.17 0.39 12.21
CA ASP A 78 19.55 -0.48 13.23
C ASP A 78 18.18 0.05 13.69
N ASN A 79 17.97 1.36 13.58
CA ASN A 79 16.71 2.00 13.98
C ASN A 79 15.58 1.69 12.97
N PHE A 80 14.62 0.87 13.38
CA PHE A 80 13.49 0.50 12.53
C PHE A 80 12.64 1.70 12.05
N LYS A 81 12.61 2.82 12.79
CA LYS A 81 11.88 4.03 12.38
C LYS A 81 12.53 4.65 11.14
N ILE A 82 13.87 4.67 11.10
CA ILE A 82 14.63 5.14 9.93
C ILE A 82 14.30 4.22 8.74
N ARG A 83 14.44 2.89 8.89
CA ARG A 83 14.15 1.94 7.81
C ARG A 83 12.69 2.04 7.33
N GLN A 84 11.72 2.19 8.25
CA GLN A 84 10.33 2.45 7.92
C GLN A 84 10.16 3.73 7.10
N THR A 85 10.83 4.82 7.50
CA THR A 85 10.72 6.12 6.83
C THR A 85 11.38 6.10 5.46
N VAL A 86 12.50 5.36 5.30
CA VAL A 86 13.14 5.09 4.01
C VAL A 86 12.16 4.42 3.04
N ILE A 87 11.46 3.37 3.47
CA ILE A 87 10.47 2.67 2.62
C ILE A 87 9.34 3.62 2.21
N ASN A 88 8.87 4.46 3.14
CA ASN A 88 7.85 5.45 2.80
C ASN A 88 8.38 6.50 1.80
N ALA A 89 9.64 6.94 1.92
CA ALA A 89 10.27 7.86 0.96
C ALA A 89 10.42 7.20 -0.41
N ALA A 90 10.90 5.96 -0.46
CA ALA A 90 10.95 5.15 -1.67
C ALA A 90 9.54 4.99 -2.28
N GLY A 91 8.49 4.86 -1.45
CA GLY A 91 7.10 4.82 -1.90
C GLY A 91 6.63 6.10 -2.60
N GLU A 92 7.07 7.27 -2.13
CA GLU A 92 6.75 8.53 -2.81
C GLU A 92 7.47 8.66 -4.17
N ILE A 93 8.72 8.19 -4.27
CA ILE A 93 9.47 8.14 -5.53
C ILE A 93 8.85 7.12 -6.50
N GLY A 94 8.55 5.93 -6.02
CA GLY A 94 8.04 4.82 -6.83
C GLY A 94 6.64 5.03 -7.42
N LYS A 95 5.92 6.07 -7.00
CA LYS A 95 4.69 6.51 -7.70
C LYS A 95 4.97 6.90 -9.16
N HIS A 96 6.20 7.27 -9.48
CA HIS A 96 6.60 7.73 -10.81
C HIS A 96 7.71 6.86 -11.41
N GLU A 97 8.66 6.41 -10.60
CA GLU A 97 9.87 5.70 -11.01
C GLU A 97 10.12 4.50 -10.09
N PHE A 98 9.27 3.48 -10.20
CA PHE A 98 9.31 2.29 -9.33
C PHE A 98 10.63 1.52 -9.45
N GLU A 99 11.16 1.41 -10.66
CA GLU A 99 12.38 0.66 -10.97
C GLU A 99 13.58 1.18 -10.17
N ASN A 100 13.66 2.50 -9.95
CA ASN A 100 14.77 3.13 -9.22
C ASN A 100 14.74 2.83 -7.71
N VAL A 101 13.60 2.38 -7.20
CA VAL A 101 13.39 2.14 -5.76
C VAL A 101 12.91 0.73 -5.41
N GLN A 102 12.79 -0.15 -6.38
CA GLN A 102 12.29 -1.51 -6.18
C GLN A 102 13.05 -2.25 -5.09
N GLU A 103 14.38 -2.10 -5.02
CA GLU A 103 15.22 -2.79 -4.04
C GLU A 103 14.85 -2.51 -2.57
N PHE A 104 14.29 -1.32 -2.27
CA PHE A 104 13.83 -1.01 -0.91
C PHE A 104 12.63 -1.85 -0.50
N PHE A 105 11.77 -2.18 -1.45
CA PHE A 105 10.61 -3.05 -1.22
C PHE A 105 11.02 -4.52 -1.16
N ASP A 106 11.96 -4.94 -2.02
CA ASP A 106 12.54 -6.29 -1.99
C ASP A 106 13.19 -6.58 -0.63
N LYS A 107 13.90 -5.62 -0.03
CA LYS A 107 14.49 -5.76 1.30
C LYS A 107 13.48 -5.55 2.43
N GLY A 108 12.66 -4.51 2.32
CA GLY A 108 11.72 -4.11 3.37
C GLY A 108 10.63 -5.13 3.66
N LEU A 109 10.25 -5.93 2.65
CA LEU A 109 9.30 -7.03 2.79
C LEU A 109 9.80 -8.11 3.76
N PHE A 110 11.12 -8.25 3.92
CA PHE A 110 11.79 -9.20 4.81
C PHE A 110 12.41 -8.56 6.05
N ASP A 111 12.10 -7.31 6.36
CA ASP A 111 12.63 -6.64 7.55
C ASP A 111 12.26 -7.41 8.83
N ILE A 112 13.20 -7.49 9.75
CA ILE A 112 12.99 -8.17 11.05
C ILE A 112 11.89 -7.51 11.87
N HIS A 113 11.68 -6.20 11.71
CA HIS A 113 10.67 -5.43 12.43
C HIS A 113 9.41 -5.25 11.58
N HIS A 114 8.23 -5.40 12.20
CA HIS A 114 6.94 -5.30 11.51
C HIS A 114 6.65 -3.91 10.89
N SER A 115 7.20 -2.82 11.45
CA SER A 115 6.90 -1.46 10.98
C SER A 115 7.44 -1.16 9.57
N PRO A 116 8.69 -1.50 9.21
CA PRO A 116 9.14 -1.44 7.81
C PRO A 116 8.31 -2.34 6.88
N ARG A 117 7.97 -3.59 7.28
CA ARG A 117 7.10 -4.45 6.46
C ARG A 117 5.73 -3.81 6.20
N ASN A 118 5.12 -3.21 7.23
CA ASN A 118 3.85 -2.48 7.08
C ASN A 118 4.00 -1.24 6.16
N ALA A 119 5.17 -0.58 6.17
CA ALA A 119 5.45 0.53 5.26
C ALA A 119 5.51 0.05 3.80
N VAL A 120 6.01 -1.16 3.53
CA VAL A 120 5.94 -1.78 2.19
C VAL A 120 4.49 -1.89 1.74
N ILE A 121 3.60 -2.48 2.55
CA ILE A 121 2.17 -2.61 2.21
C ILE A 121 1.55 -1.24 1.92
N GLY A 122 1.79 -0.27 2.80
CA GLY A 122 1.26 1.09 2.65
C GLY A 122 1.76 1.81 1.40
N SER A 123 3.02 1.58 1.03
CA SER A 123 3.63 2.14 -0.17
C SER A 123 3.12 1.47 -1.44
N ILE A 124 3.05 0.13 -1.47
CA ILE A 124 2.49 -0.63 -2.60
C ILE A 124 1.05 -0.21 -2.89
N LYS A 125 0.21 -0.02 -1.85
CA LYS A 125 -1.15 0.50 -2.03
C LYS A 125 -1.17 1.82 -2.80
N LYS A 126 -0.36 2.79 -2.38
CA LYS A 126 -0.31 4.14 -2.98
C LYS A 126 0.32 4.13 -4.36
N MET A 127 1.43 3.43 -4.53
CA MET A 127 2.11 3.32 -5.82
C MET A 127 1.24 2.60 -6.85
N GLY A 128 0.56 1.52 -6.45
CA GLY A 128 -0.34 0.77 -7.33
C GLY A 128 -1.53 1.58 -7.86
N GLU A 129 -1.95 2.65 -7.17
CA GLU A 129 -2.97 3.57 -7.70
C GLU A 129 -2.44 4.44 -8.84
N VAL A 130 -1.18 4.86 -8.80
CA VAL A 130 -0.58 5.85 -9.70
C VAL A 130 0.25 5.19 -10.80
N ASN A 131 1.04 4.18 -10.45
CA ASN A 131 1.97 3.46 -11.33
C ASN A 131 1.74 1.93 -11.24
N PRO A 132 0.57 1.43 -11.72
CA PRO A 132 0.15 0.05 -11.44
C PRO A 132 1.01 -1.01 -12.14
N LEU A 133 1.45 -0.79 -13.38
CA LEU A 133 2.09 -1.83 -14.18
C LEU A 133 3.33 -2.43 -13.52
N PRO A 134 4.39 -1.66 -13.19
CA PRO A 134 5.57 -2.22 -12.57
C PRO A 134 5.30 -2.71 -11.13
N VAL A 135 4.40 -2.03 -10.39
CA VAL A 135 4.05 -2.41 -9.02
C VAL A 135 3.32 -3.75 -8.96
N LEU A 136 2.35 -3.99 -9.84
CA LEU A 136 1.64 -5.26 -9.91
C LEU A 136 2.53 -6.39 -10.45
N ALA A 137 3.41 -6.09 -11.42
CA ALA A 137 4.42 -7.05 -11.90
C ALA A 137 5.38 -7.47 -10.77
N TRP A 138 5.80 -6.52 -9.93
CA TRP A 138 6.59 -6.81 -8.74
C TRP A 138 5.79 -7.63 -7.72
N ALA A 139 4.57 -7.25 -7.41
CA ALA A 139 3.72 -7.96 -6.46
C ALA A 139 3.50 -9.43 -6.87
N LYS A 140 3.32 -9.69 -8.16
CA LYS A 140 3.16 -11.04 -8.71
C LYS A 140 4.30 -11.98 -8.36
N LYS A 141 5.55 -11.49 -8.27
CA LYS A 141 6.71 -12.31 -7.90
C LYS A 141 6.61 -12.94 -6.51
N TYR A 142 5.82 -12.31 -5.62
CA TYR A 142 5.71 -12.71 -4.22
C TYR A 142 4.38 -13.39 -3.87
N LEU A 143 3.43 -13.50 -4.81
CA LEU A 143 2.13 -14.12 -4.55
C LEU A 143 2.23 -15.60 -4.10
N HIS A 144 3.23 -16.32 -4.60
CA HIS A 144 3.47 -17.73 -4.26
C HIS A 144 4.68 -17.94 -3.34
N HIS A 145 5.10 -16.87 -2.63
CA HIS A 145 6.23 -16.97 -1.70
C HIS A 145 5.95 -18.03 -0.62
N PRO A 146 6.95 -18.84 -0.19
CA PRO A 146 6.73 -19.88 0.83
C PRO A 146 6.21 -19.32 2.16
N ASP A 147 6.66 -18.14 2.56
CA ASP A 147 6.15 -17.50 3.77
C ASP A 147 4.72 -16.93 3.55
N LYS A 148 3.79 -17.42 4.38
CA LYS A 148 2.39 -17.01 4.39
C LYS A 148 2.17 -15.52 4.68
N GLU A 149 3.03 -14.91 5.50
CA GLU A 149 2.90 -13.48 5.82
C GLU A 149 3.23 -12.63 4.59
N ILE A 150 4.23 -13.02 3.80
CA ILE A 150 4.54 -12.34 2.54
C ILE A 150 3.35 -12.42 1.59
N ARG A 151 2.77 -13.61 1.37
CA ARG A 151 1.59 -13.76 0.49
C ARG A 151 0.42 -12.90 0.96
N ARG A 152 0.17 -12.88 2.28
CA ARG A 152 -0.87 -12.06 2.90
C ARG A 152 -0.63 -10.57 2.69
N GLU A 153 0.60 -10.13 2.90
CA GLU A 153 1.00 -8.72 2.76
C GLU A 153 0.86 -8.24 1.32
N ILE A 154 1.28 -9.05 0.36
CA ILE A 154 1.12 -8.74 -1.07
C ILE A 154 -0.37 -8.68 -1.46
N CYS A 155 -1.16 -9.68 -1.06
CA CYS A 155 -2.61 -9.69 -1.29
C CYS A 155 -3.27 -8.40 -0.79
N HIS A 156 -2.92 -7.94 0.42
CA HIS A 156 -3.44 -6.70 0.98
C HIS A 156 -2.84 -5.44 0.32
N GLY A 157 -1.58 -5.53 -0.14
CA GLY A 157 -0.87 -4.40 -0.77
C GLY A 157 -1.48 -3.95 -2.10
N ILE A 158 -2.06 -4.86 -2.88
CA ILE A 158 -2.66 -4.52 -4.18
C ILE A 158 -4.14 -4.06 -4.08
N GLU A 159 -4.76 -4.12 -2.91
CA GLU A 159 -6.18 -3.83 -2.68
C GLU A 159 -6.62 -2.45 -3.21
N LEU A 160 -5.84 -1.41 -2.94
CA LEU A 160 -6.28 -0.03 -3.22
C LEU A 160 -6.45 0.22 -4.72
N ARG A 161 -5.60 -0.39 -5.54
CA ARG A 161 -5.76 -0.39 -7.01
C ARG A 161 -7.10 -1.00 -7.42
N GLY A 162 -7.47 -2.13 -6.82
CA GLY A 162 -8.71 -2.83 -7.14
C GLY A 162 -9.97 -2.04 -6.82
N ARG A 163 -9.92 -1.12 -5.87
CA ARG A 163 -11.07 -0.26 -5.52
C ARG A 163 -11.49 0.70 -6.63
N LYS A 164 -10.66 0.88 -7.66
CA LYS A 164 -10.95 1.71 -8.85
C LYS A 164 -10.88 0.88 -10.13
N HIS A 165 -10.02 -0.12 -10.15
CA HIS A 165 -9.70 -0.94 -11.33
C HIS A 165 -9.65 -2.41 -10.93
N PRO A 166 -10.79 -3.04 -10.59
CA PRO A 166 -10.83 -4.41 -10.10
C PRO A 166 -10.23 -5.43 -11.07
N ALA A 167 -10.41 -5.24 -12.37
CA ALA A 167 -9.87 -6.11 -13.41
C ALA A 167 -8.34 -6.24 -13.39
N ASP A 168 -7.62 -5.23 -12.85
CA ASP A 168 -6.16 -5.27 -12.81
C ASP A 168 -5.63 -6.24 -11.74
N ILE A 169 -6.38 -6.45 -10.65
CA ILE A 169 -5.93 -7.26 -9.51
C ILE A 169 -6.64 -8.59 -9.36
N LEU A 170 -7.86 -8.74 -9.87
CA LEU A 170 -8.64 -9.98 -9.74
C LEU A 170 -7.93 -11.21 -10.31
N PRO A 171 -7.21 -11.14 -11.47
CA PRO A 171 -6.40 -12.25 -11.95
C PRO A 171 -5.31 -12.68 -10.96
N LEU A 172 -4.65 -11.71 -10.30
CA LEU A 172 -3.63 -11.97 -9.28
C LEU A 172 -4.24 -12.59 -8.03
N LEU A 173 -5.37 -12.06 -7.58
CA LEU A 173 -6.09 -12.61 -6.43
C LEU A 173 -6.58 -14.03 -6.68
N ARG A 174 -7.00 -14.37 -7.90
CA ARG A 174 -7.40 -15.72 -8.28
C ARG A 174 -6.29 -16.74 -8.06
N GLU A 175 -5.03 -16.37 -8.28
CA GLU A 175 -3.89 -17.25 -8.06
C GLU A 175 -3.79 -17.74 -6.59
N LEU A 176 -4.38 -17.01 -5.63
CA LEU A 176 -4.41 -17.36 -4.20
C LEU A 176 -5.65 -18.17 -3.77
N GLN A 177 -6.59 -18.46 -4.67
CA GLN A 177 -7.87 -19.10 -4.32
C GLN A 177 -7.74 -20.45 -3.60
N PHE A 178 -6.63 -21.16 -3.79
CA PHE A 178 -6.34 -22.45 -3.16
C PHE A 178 -5.27 -22.35 -2.06
N ASP A 179 -4.95 -21.15 -1.56
CA ASP A 179 -4.00 -21.04 -0.47
C ASP A 179 -4.48 -21.81 0.76
N LYS A 180 -3.63 -22.70 1.29
CA LYS A 180 -3.97 -23.56 2.42
C LYS A 180 -4.01 -22.81 3.76
N THR A 181 -3.45 -21.60 3.81
CA THR A 181 -3.33 -20.83 5.04
C THR A 181 -4.59 -20.01 5.29
N ARG A 182 -5.30 -20.30 6.37
CA ARG A 182 -6.54 -19.57 6.75
C ARG A 182 -6.35 -18.04 6.74
N ARG A 183 -5.20 -17.57 7.23
CA ARG A 183 -4.92 -16.12 7.31
C ARG A 183 -4.79 -15.47 5.94
N VAL A 184 -4.20 -16.14 4.95
CA VAL A 184 -4.12 -15.66 3.57
C VAL A 184 -5.52 -15.66 2.94
N ARG A 185 -6.28 -16.75 3.08
CA ARG A 185 -7.68 -16.83 2.57
C ARG A 185 -8.57 -15.75 3.17
N SER A 186 -8.49 -15.53 4.50
CA SER A 186 -9.28 -14.46 5.14
C SER A 186 -8.91 -13.06 4.62
N THR A 187 -7.63 -12.83 4.31
CA THR A 187 -7.20 -11.56 3.70
C THR A 187 -7.70 -11.46 2.26
N LEU A 188 -7.66 -12.53 1.49
CA LEU A 188 -8.19 -12.58 0.11
C LEU A 188 -9.68 -12.24 0.09
N VAL A 189 -10.48 -12.91 0.93
CA VAL A 189 -11.92 -12.64 1.10
C VAL A 189 -12.17 -11.17 1.48
N HIS A 190 -11.41 -10.67 2.46
CA HIS A 190 -11.48 -9.26 2.86
C HIS A 190 -11.19 -8.30 1.69
N VAL A 191 -10.13 -8.53 0.94
CA VAL A 191 -9.74 -7.68 -0.20
C VAL A 191 -10.82 -7.68 -1.27
N ILE A 192 -11.40 -8.84 -1.60
CA ILE A 192 -12.51 -8.94 -2.56
C ILE A 192 -13.70 -8.07 -2.09
N GLY A 193 -14.09 -8.16 -0.81
CA GLY A 193 -15.14 -7.32 -0.25
C GLY A 193 -14.80 -5.83 -0.33
N GLN A 194 -13.56 -5.45 0.02
CA GLN A 194 -13.08 -4.05 -0.02
C GLN A 194 -13.04 -3.47 -1.43
N VAL A 195 -12.91 -4.28 -2.43
CA VAL A 195 -12.98 -3.87 -3.84
C VAL A 195 -14.43 -3.71 -4.26
N ALA A 196 -15.28 -4.70 -3.96
CA ALA A 196 -16.65 -4.79 -4.46
C ALA A 196 -17.58 -3.64 -4.04
N TYR A 197 -17.38 -3.02 -2.84
CA TYR A 197 -18.30 -1.98 -2.37
C TYR A 197 -18.13 -0.62 -3.06
N LYS A 198 -17.10 -0.45 -3.89
CA LYS A 198 -16.86 0.78 -4.63
C LYS A 198 -17.70 0.85 -5.90
N LYS A 199 -17.98 2.09 -6.33
CA LYS A 199 -18.82 2.38 -7.52
C LYS A 199 -18.26 1.67 -8.77
N GLY A 200 -19.12 0.88 -9.43
CA GLY A 200 -18.79 0.18 -10.68
C GLY A 200 -17.86 -1.03 -10.50
N CYS A 201 -17.60 -1.46 -9.25
CA CYS A 201 -16.67 -2.57 -9.00
C CYS A 201 -17.39 -3.90 -8.77
N ILE A 202 -18.60 -3.91 -8.20
CA ILE A 202 -19.30 -5.16 -7.86
C ILE A 202 -19.56 -6.02 -9.08
N GLU A 203 -19.93 -5.42 -10.20
CA GLU A 203 -20.20 -6.09 -11.46
C GLU A 203 -18.97 -6.85 -11.97
N THR A 204 -17.83 -6.18 -11.97
CA THR A 204 -16.56 -6.79 -12.40
C THR A 204 -16.11 -7.89 -11.44
N VAL A 205 -16.24 -7.66 -10.12
CA VAL A 205 -15.88 -8.66 -9.09
C VAL A 205 -16.75 -9.90 -9.24
N VAL A 206 -18.07 -9.75 -9.33
CA VAL A 206 -19.02 -10.86 -9.44
C VAL A 206 -18.80 -11.63 -10.74
N SER A 207 -18.63 -10.93 -11.88
CA SER A 207 -18.32 -11.57 -13.15
C SER A 207 -17.07 -12.43 -13.04
N HIS A 208 -16.03 -11.94 -12.39
CA HIS A 208 -14.77 -12.66 -12.23
C HIS A 208 -14.89 -13.88 -11.29
N LEU A 209 -15.65 -13.73 -10.19
CA LEU A 209 -15.84 -14.80 -9.19
C LEU A 209 -16.59 -16.02 -9.75
N LYS A 210 -17.44 -15.86 -10.78
CA LYS A 210 -18.12 -16.96 -11.45
C LYS A 210 -17.16 -18.01 -12.00
N ASP A 211 -15.98 -17.56 -12.46
CA ASP A 211 -14.95 -18.40 -13.08
C ASP A 211 -13.96 -18.99 -12.07
N TRP A 212 -14.13 -18.68 -10.78
CA TRP A 212 -13.24 -19.25 -9.75
C TRP A 212 -13.66 -20.68 -9.41
N GLU A 213 -12.68 -21.56 -9.26
CA GLU A 213 -12.90 -23.00 -9.04
C GLU A 213 -13.18 -23.31 -7.55
N ASN A 214 -12.62 -22.53 -6.63
CA ASN A 214 -12.84 -22.72 -5.20
C ASN A 214 -14.19 -22.12 -4.77
N LYS A 215 -15.27 -22.91 -4.87
CA LYS A 215 -16.64 -22.48 -4.58
C LYS A 215 -16.87 -22.12 -3.10
N GLU A 216 -16.16 -22.78 -2.19
CA GLU A 216 -16.20 -22.44 -0.76
C GLU A 216 -15.68 -21.01 -0.55
N LEU A 217 -14.52 -20.67 -1.11
CA LEU A 217 -13.94 -19.32 -1.02
C LEU A 217 -14.85 -18.27 -1.70
N VAL A 218 -15.43 -18.61 -2.85
CA VAL A 218 -16.39 -17.73 -3.52
C VAL A 218 -17.57 -17.43 -2.61
N THR A 219 -18.15 -18.46 -1.97
CA THR A 219 -19.26 -18.28 -1.01
C THR A 219 -18.86 -17.36 0.15
N GLU A 220 -17.64 -17.54 0.71
CA GLU A 220 -17.12 -16.65 1.75
C GLU A 220 -16.98 -15.19 1.23
N ALA A 221 -16.49 -15.02 0.03
CA ALA A 221 -16.33 -13.71 -0.61
C ALA A 221 -17.65 -13.00 -0.87
N LEU A 222 -18.70 -13.73 -1.30
CA LEU A 222 -20.04 -13.18 -1.50
C LEU A 222 -20.66 -12.70 -0.16
N LYS A 223 -20.48 -13.45 0.91
CA LYS A 223 -20.89 -13.03 2.27
C LYS A 223 -20.15 -11.78 2.72
N GLU A 224 -18.85 -11.71 2.50
CA GLU A 224 -18.04 -10.54 2.84
C GLU A 224 -18.47 -9.32 2.02
N ILE A 225 -18.81 -9.46 0.74
CA ILE A 225 -19.33 -8.38 -0.10
C ILE A 225 -20.60 -7.77 0.56
N ILE A 226 -21.54 -8.60 0.98
CA ILE A 226 -22.77 -8.13 1.67
C ILE A 226 -22.42 -7.40 2.97
N ASP A 227 -21.53 -8.00 3.79
CA ASP A 227 -21.14 -7.44 5.08
C ASP A 227 -20.40 -6.10 4.95
N VAL A 228 -19.52 -5.97 3.95
CA VAL A 228 -18.79 -4.73 3.66
C VAL A 228 -19.76 -3.60 3.27
N HIS A 229 -20.78 -3.87 2.46
CA HIS A 229 -21.81 -2.88 2.13
C HIS A 229 -22.58 -2.41 3.37
N ARG A 230 -22.79 -3.27 4.36
CA ARG A 230 -23.37 -2.91 5.67
C ARG A 230 -22.41 -2.05 6.50
N ARG A 231 -21.14 -2.51 6.67
CA ARG A 231 -20.13 -1.85 7.53
C ARG A 231 -19.74 -0.48 7.01
N TYR A 232 -19.67 -0.32 5.70
CA TYR A 232 -19.24 0.93 5.03
C TYR A 232 -20.38 1.64 4.31
N ARG A 233 -21.62 1.52 4.81
CA ARG A 233 -22.85 2.07 4.20
C ARG A 233 -22.75 3.53 3.77
N ASP A 234 -21.98 4.35 4.51
CA ASP A 234 -21.81 5.77 4.21
C ASP A 234 -20.82 6.04 3.05
N PHE A 235 -20.08 5.02 2.63
CA PHE A 235 -19.05 5.07 1.58
C PHE A 235 -19.30 4.07 0.45
N ALA A 236 -20.26 3.17 0.62
CA ALA A 236 -20.60 2.15 -0.36
C ALA A 236 -21.42 2.74 -1.51
N ALA A 237 -21.21 2.20 -2.73
CA ALA A 237 -21.92 2.65 -3.90
C ALA A 237 -23.40 2.27 -3.91
N MET A 238 -23.77 1.26 -3.13
CA MET A 238 -25.14 0.78 -2.98
C MET A 238 -25.39 0.30 -1.54
N SER A 239 -26.67 0.21 -1.16
CA SER A 239 -27.04 -0.34 0.14
C SER A 239 -26.79 -1.85 0.20
N GLN A 240 -26.70 -2.40 1.42
CA GLN A 240 -26.62 -3.86 1.65
C GLN A 240 -27.71 -4.61 0.88
N LYS A 241 -28.99 -4.17 0.98
CA LYS A 241 -30.12 -4.82 0.30
C LYS A 241 -29.98 -4.82 -1.23
N GLN A 242 -29.44 -3.74 -1.81
CA GLN A 242 -29.18 -3.69 -3.25
C GLN A 242 -28.05 -4.63 -3.65
N ALA A 243 -27.00 -4.74 -2.84
CA ALA A 243 -25.89 -5.68 -3.07
C ALA A 243 -26.39 -7.13 -2.97
N GLU A 244 -27.20 -7.48 -1.95
CA GLU A 244 -27.83 -8.81 -1.80
C GLU A 244 -28.67 -9.15 -3.02
N LYS A 245 -29.56 -8.23 -3.44
CA LYS A 245 -30.41 -8.43 -4.62
C LYS A 245 -29.56 -8.66 -5.88
N TYR A 246 -28.52 -7.82 -6.08
CA TYR A 246 -27.62 -7.94 -7.22
C TYR A 246 -26.93 -9.32 -7.25
N LEU A 247 -26.45 -9.80 -6.09
CA LEU A 247 -25.81 -11.11 -6.01
C LEU A 247 -26.79 -12.25 -6.33
N LEU A 248 -28.00 -12.21 -5.78
CA LEU A 248 -29.04 -13.22 -6.06
C LEU A 248 -29.41 -13.29 -7.55
N GLU A 249 -29.46 -12.14 -8.22
CA GLU A 249 -29.81 -12.07 -9.65
C GLU A 249 -28.64 -12.47 -10.58
N ASN A 250 -27.41 -12.38 -10.12
CA ASN A 250 -26.24 -12.54 -10.98
C ASN A 250 -25.35 -13.73 -10.63
N ILE A 251 -25.56 -14.40 -9.51
CA ILE A 251 -24.83 -15.63 -9.12
C ILE A 251 -25.72 -16.83 -9.42
N PRO A 252 -25.25 -17.87 -10.15
CA PRO A 252 -26.00 -19.07 -10.38
C PRO A 252 -26.39 -19.78 -9.08
N GLU A 253 -27.61 -20.38 -9.04
CA GLU A 253 -28.02 -21.26 -7.96
C GLU A 253 -27.04 -22.43 -7.83
N GLY A 254 -26.44 -22.60 -6.64
CA GLY A 254 -25.47 -23.67 -6.35
C GLY A 254 -24.02 -23.23 -6.19
N LEU A 255 -23.77 -21.93 -6.21
CA LEU A 255 -22.46 -21.33 -5.81
C LEU A 255 -22.44 -20.95 -4.34
#